data_ae0a010a97462cf791bf90e61c12d5f4
#
_entry.id   ae0a010a97462cf791bf90e61c12d5f4
#
_cell.length_a   1.000
_cell.length_b   1.000
_cell.length_c   1.000
_cell.angle_alpha   90.00
_cell.angle_beta   90.00
_cell.angle_gamma   90.00
#
_symmetry.space_group_name_H-M   'P 1'
#
loop_
_entity.id
_entity.type
_entity.pdbx_description
1 polymer ?
#
loop_
_entity_poly.entity_id
_entity_poly.type
_entity_poly.pdbx_seq_one_letter_code
_entity_poly.pdbx_strand_id
1 'polypeptide(L)'
;VLLTAKHHDGFCLWPTATTKHSVASSPWKKGQGDVVRELRKACDKYDMKFGVYLSPWDRNAECYGDSPRYNDFFIRQLTELLSNYGEVHEVWFDGANGEGPNGRKQVYDWEAFYKTIQRLQPKAVMAIMGDDVRWVGNEKGLGRETEWSATVLTPGIYTRSEENNKRLGVFSKAKDLGSRSMLAEATELFWYPSEVDVSIRPGWFYHAEEDTKVKSLKHLSDIYFQSVGYNSVLLLNIPPDRRGLIHEADVKRLKDFAAYRKRVFADNRVVKGRKEWNAVSGSEKIYSLKSESEINVVMLQEDIAKGQRVESFAIEVLTEQGWQEVGQGTTVGYKRLLRFPAVKASQLKVKINECRLSAHISQVGAFYATPLQEDNQTESWNDLPRKEWKQVAASPLTIDLGKMVQLSAFTYAPLKAEAKPT
;
A
#
# COMPACT_ATOMS: atom_id res chain seq x y z
N VAL A 1 -6.85 5.64 -10.81
CA VAL A 1 -7.60 4.43 -10.41
C VAL A 1 -7.02 3.24 -11.13
N LEU A 2 -6.70 2.17 -10.41
CA LEU A 2 -6.19 0.92 -10.95
C LEU A 2 -7.34 -0.11 -10.97
N LEU A 3 -7.69 -0.63 -12.14
CA LEU A 3 -8.73 -1.64 -12.32
C LEU A 3 -8.13 -3.04 -12.38
N THR A 4 -8.61 -3.95 -11.54
CA THR A 4 -8.38 -5.38 -11.73
C THR A 4 -9.15 -5.86 -12.96
N ALA A 5 -8.53 -5.74 -14.13
CA ALA A 5 -9.15 -6.09 -15.41
C ALA A 5 -9.32 -7.61 -15.57
N LYS A 6 -8.39 -8.40 -15.04
CA LYS A 6 -8.45 -9.86 -14.93
C LYS A 6 -7.68 -10.30 -13.67
N HIS A 7 -8.29 -11.09 -12.81
CA HIS A 7 -7.61 -11.73 -11.67
C HIS A 7 -7.21 -13.18 -11.99
N HIS A 8 -6.77 -13.95 -10.99
CA HIS A 8 -6.30 -15.34 -11.15
C HIS A 8 -7.38 -16.32 -11.66
N ASP A 9 -8.65 -15.97 -11.57
CA ASP A 9 -9.76 -16.74 -12.13
C ASP A 9 -9.84 -16.69 -13.65
N GLY A 10 -9.06 -15.79 -14.28
CA GLY A 10 -8.98 -15.65 -15.74
C GLY A 10 -10.15 -14.90 -16.37
N PHE A 11 -11.16 -14.43 -15.56
CA PHE A 11 -12.31 -13.72 -16.11
C PHE A 11 -11.94 -12.31 -16.52
N CYS A 12 -12.14 -12.00 -17.82
CA CYS A 12 -11.79 -10.71 -18.40
C CYS A 12 -12.97 -9.72 -18.28
N LEU A 13 -12.75 -8.58 -17.66
CA LEU A 13 -13.75 -7.51 -17.51
C LEU A 13 -13.93 -6.65 -18.76
N TRP A 14 -13.34 -7.05 -19.88
CA TRP A 14 -13.52 -6.45 -21.23
C TRP A 14 -13.84 -7.54 -22.25
N PRO A 15 -14.46 -7.18 -23.39
CA PRO A 15 -14.82 -8.13 -24.44
C PRO A 15 -13.58 -8.55 -25.24
N THR A 16 -12.68 -9.34 -24.59
CA THR A 16 -11.46 -9.84 -25.21
C THR A 16 -11.75 -10.81 -26.36
N ALA A 17 -10.91 -10.77 -27.40
CA ALA A 17 -10.92 -11.75 -28.48
C ALA A 17 -10.16 -13.04 -28.13
N THR A 18 -9.45 -13.07 -26.99
CA THR A 18 -8.53 -14.17 -26.65
C THR A 18 -9.23 -15.36 -26.00
N THR A 19 -10.35 -15.14 -25.30
CA THR A 19 -11.10 -16.16 -24.59
C THR A 19 -12.59 -15.84 -24.53
N LYS A 20 -13.43 -16.88 -24.39
CA LYS A 20 -14.85 -16.72 -24.07
C LYS A 20 -15.10 -16.41 -22.59
N HIS A 21 -14.09 -16.60 -21.71
CA HIS A 21 -14.22 -16.33 -20.28
C HIS A 21 -14.10 -14.83 -19.98
N SER A 22 -15.15 -14.09 -20.37
CA SER A 22 -15.18 -12.64 -20.31
C SER A 22 -16.60 -12.09 -20.19
N VAL A 23 -16.72 -10.80 -19.94
CA VAL A 23 -18.01 -10.07 -19.93
C VAL A 23 -18.82 -10.24 -21.21
N ALA A 24 -18.19 -10.51 -22.35
CA ALA A 24 -18.88 -10.77 -23.63
C ALA A 24 -19.72 -12.06 -23.60
N SER A 25 -19.40 -13.01 -22.74
CA SER A 25 -20.18 -14.24 -22.54
C SER A 25 -21.17 -14.14 -21.39
N SER A 26 -21.22 -13.01 -20.69
CA SER A 26 -22.16 -12.78 -19.60
C SER A 26 -23.49 -12.22 -20.11
N PRO A 27 -24.62 -12.37 -19.37
CA PRO A 27 -25.88 -11.76 -19.74
C PRO A 27 -25.90 -10.23 -19.58
N TRP A 28 -24.89 -9.66 -18.93
CA TRP A 28 -24.80 -8.22 -18.69
C TRP A 28 -24.72 -7.45 -20.01
N LYS A 29 -25.62 -6.48 -20.16
CA LYS A 29 -25.80 -5.70 -21.40
C LYS A 29 -25.92 -6.60 -22.67
N LYS A 30 -26.47 -7.82 -22.54
CA LYS A 30 -26.59 -8.81 -23.62
C LYS A 30 -25.25 -9.16 -24.29
N GLY A 31 -24.17 -9.29 -23.48
CA GLY A 31 -22.84 -9.56 -23.96
C GLY A 31 -22.07 -8.36 -24.53
N GLN A 32 -22.65 -7.15 -24.47
CA GLN A 32 -22.01 -5.92 -24.97
C GLN A 32 -21.40 -5.08 -23.82
N GLY A 33 -21.23 -5.68 -22.64
CA GLY A 33 -20.62 -5.03 -21.49
C GLY A 33 -19.11 -4.89 -21.64
N ASP A 34 -18.54 -3.78 -21.14
CA ASP A 34 -17.12 -3.50 -21.10
C ASP A 34 -16.81 -2.64 -19.86
N VAL A 35 -16.44 -3.30 -18.76
CA VAL A 35 -16.18 -2.61 -17.48
C VAL A 35 -14.96 -1.70 -17.59
N VAL A 36 -13.94 -2.14 -18.34
CA VAL A 36 -12.71 -1.37 -18.57
C VAL A 36 -13.05 -0.03 -19.22
N ARG A 37 -13.89 -0.06 -20.27
CA ARG A 37 -14.34 1.15 -20.99
C ARG A 37 -15.23 2.05 -20.14
N GLU A 38 -16.11 1.47 -19.34
CA GLU A 38 -16.96 2.25 -18.44
C GLU A 38 -16.13 2.99 -17.39
N LEU A 39 -15.14 2.31 -16.79
CA LEU A 39 -14.25 2.95 -15.84
C LEU A 39 -13.33 3.97 -16.51
N ARG A 40 -12.80 3.68 -17.72
CA ARG A 40 -11.99 4.66 -18.47
C ARG A 40 -12.76 5.95 -18.69
N LYS A 41 -14.02 5.87 -19.15
CA LYS A 41 -14.90 7.05 -19.32
C LYS A 41 -15.13 7.79 -17.99
N ALA A 42 -15.30 7.07 -16.89
CA ALA A 42 -15.44 7.69 -15.58
C ALA A 42 -14.15 8.41 -15.16
N CYS A 43 -12.97 7.81 -15.40
CA CYS A 43 -11.69 8.46 -15.13
C CYS A 43 -11.54 9.75 -15.94
N ASP A 44 -11.87 9.76 -17.23
CA ASP A 44 -11.85 10.96 -18.06
C ASP A 44 -12.80 12.05 -17.54
N LYS A 45 -14.02 11.66 -17.15
CA LYS A 45 -15.03 12.59 -16.61
C LYS A 45 -14.58 13.28 -15.31
N TYR A 46 -13.84 12.59 -14.48
CA TYR A 46 -13.43 13.08 -13.15
C TYR A 46 -11.95 13.45 -13.07
N ASP A 47 -11.27 13.58 -14.21
CA ASP A 47 -9.84 13.89 -14.30
C ASP A 47 -8.98 12.98 -13.41
N MET A 48 -9.23 11.66 -13.50
CA MET A 48 -8.50 10.64 -12.76
C MET A 48 -7.61 9.84 -13.69
N LYS A 49 -6.38 9.60 -13.28
CA LYS A 49 -5.48 8.69 -13.99
C LYS A 49 -6.04 7.28 -14.00
N PHE A 50 -5.92 6.60 -15.14
CA PHE A 50 -6.39 5.24 -15.35
C PHE A 50 -5.22 4.27 -15.44
N GLY A 51 -5.31 3.14 -14.75
CA GLY A 51 -4.36 2.03 -14.81
C GLY A 51 -5.09 0.69 -14.81
N VAL A 52 -4.37 -0.37 -15.14
CA VAL A 52 -4.89 -1.73 -15.21
C VAL A 52 -4.01 -2.71 -14.45
N TYR A 53 -4.65 -3.58 -13.67
CA TYR A 53 -4.06 -4.80 -13.14
C TYR A 53 -4.44 -5.95 -14.08
N LEU A 54 -3.46 -6.70 -14.54
CA LEU A 54 -3.66 -7.90 -15.33
C LEU A 54 -2.88 -9.05 -14.68
N SER A 55 -3.59 -10.03 -14.10
CA SER A 55 -2.95 -11.20 -13.49
C SER A 55 -2.23 -12.05 -14.53
N PRO A 56 -0.92 -12.31 -14.36
CA PRO A 56 -0.22 -13.29 -15.17
C PRO A 56 -0.64 -14.72 -14.85
N TRP A 57 -1.01 -15.00 -13.59
CA TRP A 57 -1.57 -16.29 -13.22
C TRP A 57 -3.02 -16.40 -13.69
N ASP A 58 -3.31 -17.48 -14.42
CA ASP A 58 -4.65 -17.74 -14.99
C ASP A 58 -5.05 -19.19 -14.74
N ARG A 59 -6.04 -19.35 -13.85
CA ARG A 59 -6.55 -20.66 -13.44
C ARG A 59 -7.57 -21.23 -14.41
N ASN A 60 -7.94 -20.50 -15.45
CA ASN A 60 -8.96 -20.88 -16.44
C ASN A 60 -8.36 -21.19 -17.82
N ALA A 61 -7.31 -20.50 -18.22
CA ALA A 61 -6.74 -20.67 -19.56
C ALA A 61 -6.15 -22.07 -19.76
N GLU A 62 -6.68 -22.84 -20.70
CA GLU A 62 -6.20 -24.19 -21.02
C GLU A 62 -4.72 -24.24 -21.45
N CYS A 63 -4.24 -23.16 -22.06
CA CYS A 63 -2.84 -23.03 -22.47
C CYS A 63 -1.89 -22.63 -21.35
N TYR A 64 -2.38 -22.32 -20.12
CA TYR A 64 -1.51 -22.01 -19.00
C TYR A 64 -0.61 -23.20 -18.66
N GLY A 65 0.69 -22.94 -18.48
CA GLY A 65 1.70 -24.00 -18.30
C GLY A 65 2.28 -24.57 -19.61
N ASP A 66 1.71 -24.19 -20.77
CA ASP A 66 2.36 -24.27 -22.08
C ASP A 66 2.95 -22.88 -22.37
N SER A 67 4.18 -22.68 -21.90
CA SER A 67 4.75 -21.32 -21.76
C SER A 67 4.77 -20.50 -23.04
N PRO A 68 5.15 -21.00 -24.22
CA PRO A 68 5.10 -20.20 -25.44
C PRO A 68 3.67 -19.77 -25.81
N ARG A 69 2.71 -20.69 -25.74
CA ARG A 69 1.31 -20.39 -26.09
C ARG A 69 0.64 -19.44 -25.11
N TYR A 70 0.92 -19.63 -23.82
CA TYR A 70 0.33 -18.75 -22.82
C TYR A 70 0.95 -17.36 -22.85
N ASN A 71 2.26 -17.24 -23.04
CA ASN A 71 2.91 -15.94 -23.15
C ASN A 71 2.35 -15.13 -24.34
N ASP A 72 2.14 -15.78 -25.51
CA ASP A 72 1.46 -15.14 -26.65
C ASP A 72 0.01 -14.74 -26.31
N PHE A 73 -0.74 -15.63 -25.65
CA PHE A 73 -2.10 -15.34 -25.19
C PHE A 73 -2.14 -14.12 -24.26
N PHE A 74 -1.22 -14.05 -23.28
CA PHE A 74 -1.13 -12.95 -22.35
C PHE A 74 -0.73 -11.64 -23.02
N ILE A 75 0.23 -11.67 -23.94
CA ILE A 75 0.65 -10.50 -24.72
C ILE A 75 -0.51 -9.95 -25.57
N ARG A 76 -1.35 -10.82 -26.12
CA ARG A 76 -2.55 -10.38 -26.86
C ARG A 76 -3.54 -9.67 -25.92
N GLN A 77 -3.82 -10.21 -24.73
CA GLN A 77 -4.66 -9.57 -23.74
C GLN A 77 -4.10 -8.20 -23.31
N LEU A 78 -2.79 -8.16 -23.03
CA LEU A 78 -2.09 -6.92 -22.67
C LEU A 78 -2.17 -5.89 -23.81
N THR A 79 -2.00 -6.34 -25.06
CA THR A 79 -2.12 -5.47 -26.25
C THR A 79 -3.51 -4.88 -26.38
N GLU A 80 -4.57 -5.67 -26.17
CA GLU A 80 -5.96 -5.16 -26.19
C GLU A 80 -6.16 -4.05 -25.16
N LEU A 81 -5.71 -4.26 -23.91
CA LEU A 81 -5.87 -3.30 -22.83
C LEU A 81 -5.07 -2.01 -23.07
N LEU A 82 -3.87 -2.12 -23.62
CA LEU A 82 -2.99 -0.98 -23.84
C LEU A 82 -3.27 -0.22 -25.16
N SER A 83 -4.05 -0.79 -26.09
CA SER A 83 -4.35 -0.17 -27.37
C SER A 83 -5.76 0.40 -27.46
N ASN A 84 -6.75 -0.17 -26.75
CA ASN A 84 -8.16 0.12 -26.98
C ASN A 84 -8.78 1.12 -26.01
N TYR A 85 -8.06 1.56 -24.96
CA TYR A 85 -8.63 2.35 -23.87
C TYR A 85 -7.91 3.69 -23.65
N GLY A 86 -7.13 4.16 -24.64
CA GLY A 86 -6.39 5.41 -24.56
C GLY A 86 -5.17 5.33 -23.67
N GLU A 87 -4.81 6.44 -23.02
CA GLU A 87 -3.62 6.50 -22.17
C GLU A 87 -3.81 5.68 -20.89
N VAL A 88 -2.88 4.77 -20.64
CA VAL A 88 -2.76 3.96 -19.42
C VAL A 88 -1.57 4.47 -18.62
N HIS A 89 -1.80 4.87 -17.36
CA HIS A 89 -0.77 5.47 -16.52
C HIS A 89 0.00 4.44 -15.70
N GLU A 90 -0.60 3.27 -15.48
CA GLU A 90 0.01 2.21 -14.67
C GLU A 90 -0.45 0.84 -15.16
N VAL A 91 0.52 -0.07 -15.27
CA VAL A 91 0.27 -1.50 -15.47
C VAL A 91 0.81 -2.25 -14.26
N TRP A 92 -0.08 -2.95 -13.59
CA TRP A 92 0.22 -3.66 -12.37
C TRP A 92 0.18 -5.17 -12.59
N PHE A 93 1.28 -5.85 -12.31
CA PHE A 93 1.40 -7.29 -12.42
C PHE A 93 1.55 -7.94 -11.05
N ASP A 94 0.70 -8.94 -10.80
CA ASP A 94 0.82 -9.79 -9.63
C ASP A 94 2.04 -10.72 -9.77
N GLY A 95 2.75 -10.94 -8.67
CA GLY A 95 3.87 -11.87 -8.59
C GLY A 95 3.46 -13.33 -8.35
N ALA A 96 2.16 -13.60 -8.17
CA ALA A 96 1.70 -14.96 -7.93
C ALA A 96 1.88 -15.85 -9.18
N ASN A 97 2.37 -17.07 -8.94
CA ASN A 97 2.61 -18.09 -9.97
C ASN A 97 2.19 -19.46 -9.44
N GLY A 98 0.89 -19.70 -9.45
CA GLY A 98 0.30 -21.01 -9.09
C GLY A 98 0.16 -21.93 -10.30
N GLU A 99 -0.50 -23.04 -10.09
CA GLU A 99 -0.82 -24.01 -11.13
C GLU A 99 -2.04 -23.58 -11.95
N GLY A 100 -2.07 -23.95 -13.22
CA GLY A 100 -3.22 -23.80 -14.10
C GLY A 100 -4.15 -25.02 -14.06
N PRO A 101 -5.17 -25.07 -14.95
CA PRO A 101 -6.11 -26.18 -15.03
C PRO A 101 -5.47 -27.55 -15.28
N ASN A 102 -4.30 -27.56 -15.90
CA ASN A 102 -3.52 -28.76 -16.21
C ASN A 102 -2.50 -29.16 -15.14
N GLY A 103 -2.51 -28.52 -13.96
CA GLY A 103 -1.59 -28.77 -12.86
C GLY A 103 -0.15 -28.29 -13.12
N ARG A 104 0.07 -27.44 -14.13
CA ARG A 104 1.40 -26.93 -14.48
C ARG A 104 1.53 -25.46 -14.10
N LYS A 105 2.75 -25.08 -13.68
CA LYS A 105 3.14 -23.68 -13.53
C LYS A 105 3.60 -23.10 -14.86
N GLN A 106 3.41 -21.81 -15.02
CA GLN A 106 3.82 -21.05 -16.19
C GLN A 106 5.24 -20.49 -16.00
N VAL A 107 6.01 -20.47 -17.07
CA VAL A 107 7.23 -19.66 -17.16
C VAL A 107 6.88 -18.40 -17.95
N TYR A 108 6.83 -17.26 -17.25
CA TYR A 108 6.45 -15.98 -17.86
C TYR A 108 7.60 -15.38 -18.67
N ASP A 109 7.29 -14.88 -19.85
CA ASP A 109 8.21 -14.08 -20.67
C ASP A 109 8.07 -12.58 -20.28
N TRP A 110 8.62 -12.25 -19.12
CA TRP A 110 8.57 -10.89 -18.59
C TRP A 110 9.15 -9.86 -19.55
N GLU A 111 10.23 -10.21 -20.26
CA GLU A 111 10.87 -9.31 -21.22
C GLU A 111 9.91 -8.91 -22.34
N ALA A 112 9.18 -9.89 -22.91
CA ALA A 112 8.17 -9.62 -23.93
C ALA A 112 7.00 -8.80 -23.40
N PHE A 113 6.60 -9.02 -22.14
CA PHE A 113 5.55 -8.23 -21.49
C PHE A 113 5.98 -6.76 -21.33
N TYR A 114 7.19 -6.51 -20.82
CA TYR A 114 7.72 -5.15 -20.64
C TYR A 114 7.89 -4.42 -21.97
N LYS A 115 8.45 -5.09 -22.99
CA LYS A 115 8.59 -4.54 -24.34
C LYS A 115 7.23 -4.15 -24.93
N THR A 116 6.20 -4.94 -24.66
CA THR A 116 4.83 -4.64 -25.11
C THR A 116 4.31 -3.35 -24.44
N ILE A 117 4.51 -3.18 -23.14
CA ILE A 117 4.11 -1.96 -22.42
C ILE A 117 4.90 -0.76 -22.94
N GLN A 118 6.22 -0.86 -22.97
CA GLN A 118 7.10 0.23 -23.42
C GLN A 118 6.78 0.71 -24.85
N ARG A 119 6.41 -0.22 -25.73
CA ARG A 119 6.01 0.10 -27.11
C ARG A 119 4.65 0.77 -27.20
N LEU A 120 3.65 0.31 -26.43
CA LEU A 120 2.26 0.77 -26.54
C LEU A 120 1.94 1.94 -25.62
N GLN A 121 2.55 1.97 -24.45
CA GLN A 121 2.33 2.98 -23.39
C GLN A 121 3.67 3.38 -22.75
N PRO A 122 4.54 4.10 -23.46
CA PRO A 122 5.94 4.37 -23.03
C PRO A 122 6.04 5.24 -21.76
N LYS A 123 4.93 5.81 -21.30
CA LYS A 123 4.86 6.61 -20.08
C LYS A 123 4.17 5.88 -18.92
N ALA A 124 3.68 4.68 -19.15
CA ALA A 124 3.03 3.91 -18.10
C ALA A 124 4.06 3.42 -17.07
N VAL A 125 3.71 3.55 -15.82
CA VAL A 125 4.46 2.98 -14.70
C VAL A 125 4.21 1.47 -14.66
N MET A 126 5.27 0.67 -14.54
CA MET A 126 5.19 -0.77 -14.34
C MET A 126 5.40 -1.11 -12.87
N ALA A 127 4.30 -1.49 -12.21
CA ALA A 127 4.29 -1.75 -10.78
C ALA A 127 4.42 -3.24 -10.44
N ILE A 128 5.08 -3.50 -9.33
CA ILE A 128 5.32 -4.73 -8.63
C ILE A 128 6.27 -5.67 -9.38
N MET A 129 5.86 -6.26 -10.49
CA MET A 129 6.75 -7.06 -11.35
C MET A 129 7.31 -6.23 -12.50
N GLY A 130 7.68 -4.98 -12.24
CA GLY A 130 8.30 -4.03 -13.17
C GLY A 130 9.50 -3.34 -12.51
N ASP A 131 10.03 -2.29 -13.12
CA ASP A 131 11.20 -1.56 -12.64
C ASP A 131 10.90 -0.18 -12.08
N ASP A 132 9.64 0.27 -12.12
CA ASP A 132 9.29 1.60 -11.66
C ASP A 132 8.86 1.65 -10.19
N VAL A 133 8.11 0.64 -9.73
CA VAL A 133 7.57 0.57 -8.37
C VAL A 133 7.63 -0.86 -7.84
N ARG A 134 8.22 -1.03 -6.67
CA ARG A 134 8.34 -2.34 -6.01
C ARG A 134 7.28 -2.56 -4.94
N TRP A 135 6.92 -3.80 -4.72
CA TRP A 135 6.12 -4.20 -3.58
C TRP A 135 6.86 -4.01 -2.26
N VAL A 136 6.18 -3.44 -1.25
CA VAL A 136 6.77 -3.23 0.08
C VAL A 136 7.06 -4.52 0.83
N GLY A 137 6.43 -5.63 0.42
CA GLY A 137 6.65 -6.97 0.99
C GLY A 137 5.61 -7.42 2.02
N ASN A 138 4.53 -6.67 2.20
CA ASN A 138 3.39 -7.06 3.04
C ASN A 138 2.10 -6.43 2.53
N GLU A 139 0.95 -7.02 2.90
CA GLU A 139 -0.40 -6.55 2.56
C GLU A 139 -1.14 -5.94 3.78
N LYS A 140 -0.36 -5.41 4.73
CA LYS A 140 -0.91 -4.90 6.01
C LYS A 140 -1.09 -3.38 6.02
N GLY A 141 -0.73 -2.70 4.96
CA GLY A 141 -0.73 -1.24 4.92
C GLY A 141 0.48 -0.60 5.61
N LEU A 142 1.57 -1.34 5.78
CA LEU A 142 2.74 -0.92 6.55
C LEU A 142 3.95 -0.70 5.64
N GLY A 143 4.41 0.55 5.53
CA GLY A 143 5.71 0.91 4.97
C GLY A 143 6.86 0.64 5.94
N ARG A 144 8.07 0.84 5.49
CA ARG A 144 9.26 0.82 6.34
C ARG A 144 9.51 2.20 6.94
N GLU A 145 9.90 2.25 8.16
CA GLU A 145 10.30 3.52 8.76
C GLU A 145 11.55 4.09 8.08
N THR A 146 12.51 3.23 7.73
CA THR A 146 13.68 3.57 6.91
C THR A 146 13.43 3.13 5.48
N GLU A 147 12.82 3.99 4.66
CA GLU A 147 12.44 3.66 3.29
C GLU A 147 13.25 4.46 2.27
N TRP A 148 14.02 3.74 1.46
CA TRP A 148 14.82 4.29 0.38
C TRP A 148 14.13 4.03 -0.97
N SER A 149 13.96 5.09 -1.77
CA SER A 149 13.55 4.94 -3.19
C SER A 149 14.75 4.58 -4.08
N ALA A 150 15.95 5.06 -3.72
CA ALA A 150 17.19 4.61 -4.34
C ALA A 150 17.68 3.35 -3.62
N THR A 151 17.59 2.18 -4.26
CA THR A 151 17.82 0.87 -3.63
C THR A 151 18.82 0.02 -4.37
N VAL A 152 19.43 -0.93 -3.66
CA VAL A 152 20.30 -1.97 -4.24
C VAL A 152 19.51 -3.18 -4.75
N LEU A 153 18.21 -3.25 -4.48
CA LEU A 153 17.35 -4.33 -4.98
C LEU A 153 17.20 -4.20 -6.49
N THR A 154 17.71 -5.18 -7.22
CA THR A 154 17.60 -5.22 -8.68
C THR A 154 16.18 -5.62 -9.09
N PRO A 155 15.48 -4.79 -9.89
CA PRO A 155 14.14 -5.12 -10.39
C PRO A 155 14.12 -6.40 -11.23
N GLY A 156 13.01 -7.14 -11.20
CA GLY A 156 12.84 -8.43 -11.87
C GLY A 156 12.88 -8.39 -13.39
N ILE A 157 12.83 -7.20 -14.01
CA ILE A 157 12.98 -7.04 -15.48
C ILE A 157 14.42 -7.31 -15.96
N TYR A 158 15.41 -7.26 -15.05
CA TYR A 158 16.80 -7.50 -15.41
C TYR A 158 17.15 -8.97 -15.23
N THR A 159 17.74 -9.58 -16.24
CA THR A 159 18.12 -11.02 -16.22
C THR A 159 19.05 -11.39 -15.07
N ARG A 160 19.85 -10.42 -14.58
CA ARG A 160 20.76 -10.58 -13.44
C ARG A 160 20.13 -10.36 -12.05
N SER A 161 18.82 -10.08 -12.00
CA SER A 161 18.15 -9.71 -10.72
C SER A 161 18.27 -10.79 -9.65
N GLU A 162 18.06 -12.05 -10.01
CA GLU A 162 18.16 -13.16 -9.07
C GLU A 162 19.57 -13.32 -8.50
N GLU A 163 20.58 -13.29 -9.35
CA GLU A 163 21.99 -13.40 -8.97
C GLU A 163 22.42 -12.24 -8.06
N ASN A 164 22.15 -10.98 -8.45
CA ASN A 164 22.51 -9.80 -7.68
C ASN A 164 21.79 -9.77 -6.33
N ASN A 165 20.48 -10.00 -6.31
CA ASN A 165 19.70 -9.95 -5.10
C ASN A 165 20.11 -11.06 -4.13
N LYS A 166 20.44 -12.26 -4.62
CA LYS A 166 20.95 -13.36 -3.81
C LYS A 166 22.35 -13.02 -3.25
N ARG A 167 23.25 -12.49 -4.08
CA ARG A 167 24.59 -12.08 -3.66
C ARG A 167 24.55 -11.03 -2.55
N LEU A 168 23.65 -10.06 -2.63
CA LEU A 168 23.47 -9.00 -1.63
C LEU A 168 22.58 -9.41 -0.46
N GLY A 169 21.95 -10.60 -0.48
CA GLY A 169 21.02 -11.05 0.54
C GLY A 169 19.76 -10.19 0.65
N VAL A 170 19.37 -9.53 -0.45
CA VAL A 170 18.22 -8.60 -0.47
C VAL A 170 17.00 -9.18 -1.16
N PHE A 171 15.85 -8.78 -0.69
CA PHE A 171 14.53 -9.15 -1.23
C PHE A 171 13.49 -8.09 -0.82
N SER A 172 12.29 -8.13 -1.39
CA SER A 172 11.27 -7.10 -1.14
C SER A 172 10.96 -6.83 0.33
N LYS A 173 11.05 -7.84 1.20
CA LYS A 173 10.79 -7.72 2.65
C LYS A 173 12.02 -7.31 3.48
N ALA A 174 13.17 -7.11 2.88
CA ALA A 174 14.39 -6.69 3.62
C ALA A 174 14.15 -5.36 4.33
N LYS A 175 14.70 -5.23 5.53
CA LYS A 175 14.48 -4.05 6.38
C LYS A 175 15.15 -2.79 5.86
N ASP A 176 16.25 -2.96 5.17
CA ASP A 176 17.05 -1.90 4.58
C ASP A 176 17.45 -2.28 3.16
N LEU A 177 17.27 -1.38 2.21
CA LEU A 177 17.58 -1.59 0.80
C LEU A 177 18.49 -0.48 0.24
N GLY A 178 18.97 0.44 1.05
CA GLY A 178 19.67 1.60 0.55
C GLY A 178 20.59 2.29 1.55
N SER A 179 20.92 1.73 2.72
CA SER A 179 21.92 2.30 3.64
C SER A 179 23.31 2.32 3.04
N ARG A 180 24.22 3.06 3.64
CA ARG A 180 25.64 3.12 3.22
C ARG A 180 26.31 1.76 3.22
N SER A 181 26.00 0.91 4.22
CA SER A 181 26.53 -0.45 4.29
C SER A 181 26.06 -1.31 3.12
N MET A 182 24.77 -1.22 2.76
CA MET A 182 24.23 -1.92 1.59
C MET A 182 24.84 -1.41 0.29
N LEU A 183 25.02 -0.09 0.17
CA LEU A 183 25.60 0.53 -1.02
C LEU A 183 27.08 0.15 -1.22
N ALA A 184 27.82 -0.10 -0.14
CA ALA A 184 29.23 -0.49 -0.22
C ALA A 184 29.43 -1.84 -0.93
N GLU A 185 28.44 -2.74 -0.84
CA GLU A 185 28.47 -4.07 -1.45
C GLU A 185 27.83 -4.10 -2.85
N ALA A 186 27.16 -3.01 -3.25
CA ALA A 186 26.38 -2.94 -4.49
C ALA A 186 27.24 -2.41 -5.66
N THR A 187 26.99 -2.96 -6.85
CA THR A 187 27.57 -2.47 -8.11
C THR A 187 26.59 -1.56 -8.88
N GLU A 188 25.32 -1.60 -8.52
CA GLU A 188 24.24 -0.88 -9.20
C GLU A 188 23.25 -0.31 -8.18
N LEU A 189 22.60 0.78 -8.57
CA LEU A 189 21.56 1.45 -7.78
C LEU A 189 20.35 1.72 -8.67
N PHE A 190 19.18 1.40 -8.17
CA PHE A 190 17.90 1.56 -8.90
C PHE A 190 16.99 2.56 -8.18
N TRP A 191 16.37 3.46 -8.94
CA TRP A 191 15.26 4.26 -8.42
C TRP A 191 14.01 3.40 -8.44
N TYR A 192 13.67 2.82 -7.31
CA TYR A 192 12.66 1.78 -7.18
C TYR A 192 11.83 1.99 -5.89
N PRO A 193 10.99 3.05 -5.86
CA PRO A 193 10.15 3.37 -4.72
C PRO A 193 9.19 2.23 -4.39
N SER A 194 8.78 2.14 -3.12
CA SER A 194 7.88 1.11 -2.66
C SER A 194 6.42 1.50 -2.79
N GLU A 195 5.57 0.51 -3.08
CA GLU A 195 4.13 0.58 -2.94
C GLU A 195 3.66 -0.30 -1.79
N VAL A 196 2.77 0.26 -0.99
CA VAL A 196 2.07 -0.40 0.12
C VAL A 196 0.65 -0.67 -0.35
N ASP A 197 0.30 -1.92 -0.51
CA ASP A 197 -1.02 -2.36 -0.88
C ASP A 197 -1.80 -2.89 0.33
N VAL A 198 -3.07 -2.57 0.41
CA VAL A 198 -3.96 -3.00 1.49
C VAL A 198 -5.41 -2.85 1.08
N SER A 199 -6.27 -3.78 1.50
CA SER A 199 -7.70 -3.64 1.27
C SER A 199 -8.37 -2.83 2.39
N ILE A 200 -9.40 -2.05 2.03
CA ILE A 200 -10.27 -1.37 3.01
C ILE A 200 -11.09 -2.38 3.83
N ARG A 201 -11.27 -3.60 3.34
CA ARG A 201 -11.98 -4.73 3.96
C ARG A 201 -11.00 -5.81 4.43
N PRO A 202 -11.44 -6.85 5.14
CA PRO A 202 -10.59 -7.97 5.54
C PRO A 202 -9.94 -8.69 4.35
N GLY A 203 -10.71 -8.92 3.26
CA GLY A 203 -10.24 -9.55 2.03
C GLY A 203 -10.11 -8.60 0.85
N TRP A 204 -9.63 -9.13 -0.30
CA TRP A 204 -9.46 -8.37 -1.54
C TRP A 204 -10.75 -8.23 -2.35
N PHE A 205 -11.71 -9.14 -2.14
CA PHE A 205 -12.99 -9.16 -2.82
C PHE A 205 -14.12 -8.76 -1.87
N TYR A 206 -15.27 -8.40 -2.46
CA TYR A 206 -16.47 -8.06 -1.69
C TYR A 206 -17.16 -9.29 -1.14
N HIS A 207 -17.44 -9.26 0.16
CA HIS A 207 -18.30 -10.20 0.86
C HIS A 207 -19.28 -9.42 1.74
N ALA A 208 -20.59 -9.71 1.59
CA ALA A 208 -21.63 -8.96 2.31
C ALA A 208 -21.53 -9.08 3.84
N GLU A 209 -21.06 -10.22 4.34
CA GLU A 209 -20.78 -10.46 5.77
C GLU A 209 -19.64 -9.61 6.35
N GLU A 210 -18.92 -8.88 5.47
CA GLU A 210 -17.85 -7.96 5.85
C GLU A 210 -18.27 -6.49 5.84
N ASP A 211 -19.55 -6.17 5.58
CA ASP A 211 -20.02 -4.78 5.48
C ASP A 211 -19.82 -3.99 6.79
N THR A 212 -19.81 -4.68 7.92
CA THR A 212 -19.50 -4.12 9.23
C THR A 212 -18.01 -4.12 9.59
N LYS A 213 -17.16 -4.73 8.75
CA LYS A 213 -15.71 -4.92 9.00
C LYS A 213 -14.83 -3.99 8.18
N VAL A 214 -15.40 -2.94 7.60
CA VAL A 214 -14.63 -1.89 6.91
C VAL A 214 -13.67 -1.24 7.91
N LYS A 215 -12.39 -1.12 7.54
CA LYS A 215 -11.36 -0.52 8.41
C LYS A 215 -11.82 0.80 9.01
N SER A 216 -11.55 1.01 10.30
CA SER A 216 -11.91 2.23 11.02
C SER A 216 -11.20 3.46 10.43
N LEU A 217 -11.72 4.65 10.71
CA LEU A 217 -11.06 5.90 10.31
C LEU A 217 -9.67 6.01 10.92
N LYS A 218 -9.52 5.59 12.19
CA LYS A 218 -8.21 5.54 12.85
C LYS A 218 -7.26 4.60 12.12
N HIS A 219 -7.69 3.39 11.80
CA HIS A 219 -6.87 2.41 11.11
C HIS A 219 -6.41 2.92 9.71
N LEU A 220 -7.31 3.49 8.90
CA LEU A 220 -6.93 4.09 7.62
C LEU A 220 -5.98 5.28 7.78
N SER A 221 -6.17 6.08 8.83
CA SER A 221 -5.25 7.16 9.16
C SER A 221 -3.86 6.62 9.52
N ASP A 222 -3.78 5.58 10.35
CA ASP A 222 -2.51 4.95 10.72
C ASP A 222 -1.80 4.36 9.50
N ILE A 223 -2.54 3.68 8.61
CA ILE A 223 -2.02 3.21 7.32
C ILE A 223 -1.42 4.38 6.50
N TYR A 224 -2.13 5.51 6.40
CA TYR A 224 -1.63 6.66 5.66
C TYR A 224 -0.32 7.21 6.24
N PHE A 225 -0.24 7.35 7.55
CA PHE A 225 0.96 7.84 8.22
C PHE A 225 2.13 6.86 8.14
N GLN A 226 1.85 5.55 8.09
CA GLN A 226 2.86 4.50 8.03
C GLN A 226 3.18 4.02 6.60
N SER A 227 2.51 4.55 5.59
CA SER A 227 2.81 4.30 4.17
C SER A 227 3.27 5.56 3.47
N VAL A 228 2.36 6.47 3.15
CA VAL A 228 2.66 7.77 2.52
C VAL A 228 3.57 8.61 3.42
N GLY A 229 3.37 8.55 4.74
CA GLY A 229 4.23 9.22 5.72
C GLY A 229 5.61 8.59 5.90
N TYR A 230 5.84 7.42 5.31
CA TYR A 230 7.13 6.72 5.28
C TYR A 230 7.68 6.58 3.85
N ASN A 231 7.44 7.58 3.01
CA ASN A 231 7.99 7.65 1.65
C ASN A 231 7.53 6.53 0.69
N SER A 232 6.35 5.94 0.92
CA SER A 232 5.80 4.90 0.05
C SER A 232 4.54 5.38 -0.68
N VAL A 233 4.20 4.75 -1.79
CA VAL A 233 2.89 4.88 -2.43
C VAL A 233 1.88 4.05 -1.63
N LEU A 234 0.63 4.50 -1.52
CA LEU A 234 -0.47 3.72 -0.94
C LEU A 234 -1.44 3.31 -2.03
N LEU A 235 -1.57 2.02 -2.27
CA LEU A 235 -2.62 1.41 -3.06
C LEU A 235 -3.69 0.84 -2.12
N LEU A 236 -4.83 1.53 -2.03
CA LEU A 236 -5.96 1.10 -1.21
C LEU A 236 -6.97 0.37 -2.08
N ASN A 237 -7.12 -0.93 -1.89
CA ASN A 237 -8.12 -1.73 -2.58
C ASN A 237 -9.53 -1.46 -2.00
N ILE A 238 -10.48 -1.26 -2.91
CA ILE A 238 -11.90 -0.99 -2.60
C ILE A 238 -12.72 -1.89 -3.52
N PRO A 239 -13.16 -3.08 -3.05
CA PRO A 239 -13.87 -4.03 -3.89
C PRO A 239 -15.28 -3.55 -4.21
N PRO A 240 -15.71 -3.56 -5.48
CA PRO A 240 -17.10 -3.31 -5.82
C PRO A 240 -18.00 -4.45 -5.34
N ASP A 241 -19.22 -4.13 -4.94
CA ASP A 241 -20.23 -5.10 -4.56
C ASP A 241 -20.86 -5.77 -5.80
N ARG A 242 -21.81 -6.70 -5.56
CA ARG A 242 -22.47 -7.46 -6.64
C ARG A 242 -23.34 -6.60 -7.57
N ARG A 243 -23.63 -5.35 -7.22
CA ARG A 243 -24.31 -4.36 -8.09
C ARG A 243 -23.33 -3.68 -9.05
N GLY A 244 -22.00 -3.89 -8.88
CA GLY A 244 -20.93 -3.17 -9.57
C GLY A 244 -20.71 -1.77 -9.02
N LEU A 245 -21.13 -1.49 -7.79
CA LEU A 245 -20.96 -0.22 -7.08
C LEU A 245 -20.01 -0.40 -5.90
N ILE A 246 -19.38 0.69 -5.48
CA ILE A 246 -18.71 0.71 -4.17
C ILE A 246 -19.81 0.73 -3.10
N HIS A 247 -19.72 -0.20 -2.14
CA HIS A 247 -20.72 -0.31 -1.08
C HIS A 247 -20.77 0.94 -0.21
N GLU A 248 -21.95 1.28 0.31
CA GLU A 248 -22.23 2.53 1.03
C GLU A 248 -21.33 2.70 2.27
N ALA A 249 -21.01 1.61 2.97
CA ALA A 249 -20.10 1.62 4.12
C ALA A 249 -18.69 2.05 3.69
N ASP A 250 -18.17 1.53 2.56
CA ASP A 250 -16.87 1.89 2.02
C ASP A 250 -16.86 3.35 1.55
N VAL A 251 -17.91 3.79 0.83
CA VAL A 251 -18.08 5.19 0.39
C VAL A 251 -18.07 6.13 1.58
N LYS A 252 -18.82 5.81 2.64
CA LYS A 252 -18.83 6.62 3.87
C LYS A 252 -17.43 6.71 4.46
N ARG A 253 -16.75 5.58 4.62
CA ARG A 253 -15.40 5.52 5.21
C ARG A 253 -14.38 6.31 4.39
N LEU A 254 -14.43 6.20 3.08
CA LEU A 254 -13.55 6.98 2.18
C LEU A 254 -13.80 8.49 2.30
N LYS A 255 -15.06 8.91 2.39
CA LYS A 255 -15.41 10.33 2.61
C LYS A 255 -14.91 10.82 3.96
N ASP A 256 -15.09 10.04 5.03
CA ASP A 256 -14.60 10.37 6.37
C ASP A 256 -13.07 10.50 6.38
N PHE A 257 -12.38 9.57 5.72
CA PHE A 257 -10.92 9.58 5.60
C PHE A 257 -10.41 10.77 4.78
N ALA A 258 -11.04 11.06 3.65
CA ALA A 258 -10.70 12.23 2.84
C ALA A 258 -10.92 13.54 3.61
N ALA A 259 -12.03 13.68 4.32
CA ALA A 259 -12.34 14.85 5.13
C ALA A 259 -11.35 15.01 6.30
N TYR A 260 -10.98 13.92 6.97
CA TYR A 260 -9.98 13.94 8.04
C TYR A 260 -8.62 14.40 7.51
N ARG A 261 -8.11 13.80 6.44
CA ARG A 261 -6.84 14.20 5.82
C ARG A 261 -6.86 15.67 5.40
N LYS A 262 -7.95 16.12 4.71
CA LYS A 262 -8.10 17.51 4.30
C LYS A 262 -8.02 18.44 5.50
N ARG A 263 -8.69 18.13 6.61
CA ARG A 263 -8.67 18.93 7.83
C ARG A 263 -7.29 19.00 8.47
N VAL A 264 -6.60 17.85 8.60
CA VAL A 264 -5.25 17.78 9.20
C VAL A 264 -4.27 18.66 8.42
N PHE A 265 -4.27 18.59 7.09
CA PHE A 265 -3.28 19.27 6.26
C PHE A 265 -3.74 20.61 5.69
N ALA A 266 -4.95 21.11 6.06
CA ALA A 266 -5.48 22.39 5.57
C ALA A 266 -4.70 23.60 6.10
N ASP A 267 -4.26 23.54 7.35
CA ASP A 267 -3.61 24.64 8.04
C ASP A 267 -2.19 24.29 8.46
N ASN A 268 -1.24 24.59 7.57
CA ASN A 268 0.16 24.51 7.94
C ASN A 268 0.52 25.63 8.91
N ARG A 269 0.89 25.28 10.13
CA ARG A 269 1.27 26.20 11.21
C ARG A 269 2.60 26.91 10.98
N VAL A 270 3.45 26.40 10.11
CA VAL A 270 4.71 27.09 9.75
C VAL A 270 4.37 28.38 9.01
N VAL A 271 4.90 29.50 9.50
CA VAL A 271 4.71 30.84 8.87
C VAL A 271 5.20 30.81 7.43
N LYS A 272 4.53 31.56 6.56
CA LYS A 272 4.95 31.69 5.15
C LYS A 272 6.38 32.25 5.08
N GLY A 273 7.23 31.57 4.33
CA GLY A 273 8.63 31.90 4.12
C GLY A 273 9.28 30.87 3.21
N ARG A 274 10.54 31.07 2.86
CA ARG A 274 11.30 30.09 2.06
C ARG A 274 11.50 28.82 2.86
N LYS A 275 10.72 27.81 2.51
CA LYS A 275 10.76 26.49 3.16
C LYS A 275 11.87 25.60 2.58
N GLU A 276 12.28 25.91 1.35
CA GLU A 276 13.39 25.22 0.67
C GLU A 276 14.71 25.45 1.38
N TRP A 277 15.50 24.40 1.47
CA TRP A 277 16.74 24.41 2.18
C TRP A 277 17.69 23.32 1.67
N ASN A 278 18.92 23.72 1.39
CA ASN A 278 20.00 22.79 1.12
C ASN A 278 20.70 22.47 2.43
N ALA A 279 20.48 21.27 2.94
CA ALA A 279 21.02 20.80 4.20
C ALA A 279 22.25 19.94 3.98
N VAL A 280 23.22 20.06 4.88
CA VAL A 280 24.34 19.11 5.03
C VAL A 280 24.25 18.46 6.40
N SER A 281 25.00 17.39 6.62
CA SER A 281 25.03 16.72 7.93
C SER A 281 25.40 17.71 9.04
N GLY A 282 24.66 17.65 10.14
CA GLY A 282 24.80 18.54 11.29
C GLY A 282 24.13 19.92 11.15
N SER A 283 23.53 20.24 10.00
CA SER A 283 22.85 21.53 9.84
C SER A 283 21.44 21.53 10.44
N GLU A 284 21.02 22.71 10.90
CA GLU A 284 19.70 22.95 11.45
C GLU A 284 19.04 24.18 10.85
N LYS A 285 17.70 24.20 10.84
CA LYS A 285 16.91 25.35 10.43
C LYS A 285 15.71 25.53 11.33
N ILE A 286 15.50 26.78 11.76
CA ILE A 286 14.39 27.18 12.62
C ILE A 286 13.30 27.82 11.79
N TYR A 287 12.06 27.47 12.07
CA TYR A 287 10.85 27.99 11.45
C TYR A 287 9.92 28.56 12.53
N SER A 288 9.43 29.78 12.35
CA SER A 288 8.40 30.33 13.20
C SER A 288 7.06 29.69 12.92
N LEU A 289 6.30 29.41 13.97
CA LEU A 289 4.90 28.97 13.87
C LEU A 289 3.95 30.18 13.95
N LYS A 290 2.76 30.04 13.37
CA LYS A 290 1.68 31.03 13.45
C LYS A 290 1.18 31.09 14.88
N SER A 291 1.48 32.16 15.60
CA SER A 291 1.19 32.24 17.05
C SER A 291 1.70 31.00 17.81
N GLU A 292 1.43 30.92 19.09
CA GLU A 292 1.65 29.72 19.85
C GLU A 292 0.66 28.63 19.39
N SER A 293 1.15 27.70 18.58
CA SER A 293 0.32 26.67 17.93
C SER A 293 0.45 25.32 18.62
N GLU A 294 -0.68 24.68 18.83
CA GLU A 294 -0.68 23.26 19.17
C GLU A 294 -0.42 22.44 17.93
N ILE A 295 0.57 21.56 17.97
CA ILE A 295 0.98 20.67 16.88
C ILE A 295 1.28 19.26 17.40
N ASN A 296 1.08 18.26 16.55
CA ASN A 296 1.43 16.87 16.82
C ASN A 296 1.85 16.09 15.56
N VAL A 297 2.02 16.80 14.44
CA VAL A 297 2.49 16.25 13.17
C VAL A 297 3.48 17.21 12.54
N VAL A 298 4.65 16.71 12.16
CA VAL A 298 5.60 17.42 11.29
C VAL A 298 5.71 16.69 9.95
N MET A 299 5.72 17.44 8.87
CA MET A 299 5.96 16.95 7.52
C MET A 299 7.27 17.49 6.99
N LEU A 300 8.10 16.60 6.48
CA LEU A 300 9.29 16.92 5.70
C LEU A 300 9.17 16.32 4.30
N GLN A 301 9.68 17.03 3.28
CA GLN A 301 9.80 16.51 1.92
C GLN A 301 11.16 16.93 1.34
N GLU A 302 11.80 16.00 0.66
CA GLU A 302 12.94 16.30 -0.22
C GLU A 302 12.46 16.57 -1.64
N ASP A 303 13.21 17.34 -2.40
CA ASP A 303 13.10 17.42 -3.86
C ASP A 303 13.74 16.15 -4.46
N ILE A 304 12.91 15.12 -4.64
CA ILE A 304 13.39 13.80 -5.09
C ILE A 304 13.98 13.82 -6.50
N ALA A 305 13.70 14.83 -7.32
CA ALA A 305 14.36 15.03 -8.61
C ALA A 305 15.87 15.28 -8.44
N LYS A 306 16.28 15.76 -7.26
CA LYS A 306 17.68 15.94 -6.85
C LYS A 306 18.22 14.78 -5.99
N GLY A 307 17.38 13.76 -5.79
CA GLY A 307 17.69 12.55 -5.04
C GLY A 307 17.17 12.57 -3.60
N GLN A 308 16.97 11.39 -3.05
CA GLN A 308 16.71 11.15 -1.63
C GLN A 308 18.04 11.04 -0.89
N ARG A 309 18.29 11.88 0.10
CA ARG A 309 19.61 12.02 0.70
C ARG A 309 19.66 12.05 2.21
N VAL A 310 18.56 12.41 2.90
CA VAL A 310 18.50 12.42 4.36
C VAL A 310 18.60 10.99 4.90
N GLU A 311 19.52 10.78 5.83
CA GLU A 311 19.75 9.49 6.51
C GLU A 311 19.22 9.50 7.94
N SER A 312 19.31 10.65 8.62
CA SER A 312 18.70 10.85 9.93
C SER A 312 18.39 12.31 10.21
N PHE A 313 17.32 12.55 10.94
CA PHE A 313 16.88 13.88 11.35
C PHE A 313 16.25 13.86 12.74
N ALA A 314 16.23 15.03 13.40
CA ALA A 314 15.49 15.26 14.63
C ALA A 314 14.62 16.51 14.52
N ILE A 315 13.54 16.53 15.29
CA ILE A 315 12.60 17.64 15.38
C ILE A 315 12.57 18.13 16.82
N GLU A 316 12.88 19.42 16.99
CA GLU A 316 12.72 20.13 18.25
C GLU A 316 11.66 21.23 18.10
N VAL A 317 10.99 21.55 19.20
CA VAL A 317 10.03 22.65 19.30
C VAL A 317 10.37 23.58 20.45
N LEU A 318 10.14 24.87 20.26
CA LEU A 318 10.30 25.86 21.32
C LEU A 318 8.99 26.03 22.08
N THR A 319 8.98 25.57 23.30
CA THR A 319 7.88 25.71 24.28
C THR A 319 8.19 26.79 25.31
N GLU A 320 7.29 27.07 26.24
CA GLU A 320 7.57 27.93 27.40
C GLU A 320 8.73 27.45 28.26
N GLN A 321 9.02 26.14 28.22
CA GLN A 321 10.11 25.50 28.99
C GLN A 321 11.44 25.42 28.21
N GLY A 322 11.48 26.02 27.00
CA GLY A 322 12.64 25.97 26.13
C GLY A 322 12.53 24.93 25.02
N TRP A 323 13.63 24.64 24.35
CA TRP A 323 13.70 23.67 23.27
C TRP A 323 13.53 22.24 23.78
N GLN A 324 12.61 21.51 23.15
CA GLN A 324 12.32 20.10 23.46
C GLN A 324 12.34 19.28 22.18
N GLU A 325 13.04 18.16 22.18
CA GLU A 325 12.96 17.18 21.11
C GLU A 325 11.62 16.45 21.18
N VAL A 326 10.86 16.46 20.10
CA VAL A 326 9.55 15.80 20.00
C VAL A 326 9.58 14.53 19.17
N GLY A 327 10.68 14.28 18.47
CA GLY A 327 10.89 13.06 17.74
C GLY A 327 12.04 13.12 16.75
N GLN A 328 12.40 11.95 16.27
CA GLN A 328 13.47 11.74 15.31
C GLN A 328 13.04 10.73 14.24
N GLY A 329 13.78 10.66 13.16
CA GLY A 329 13.52 9.71 12.08
C GLY A 329 14.77 9.49 11.24
N THR A 330 14.67 8.53 10.33
CA THR A 330 15.76 8.15 9.45
C THR A 330 15.65 8.86 8.09
N THR A 331 14.90 8.30 7.16
CA THR A 331 14.75 8.83 5.80
C THR A 331 13.62 9.84 5.68
N VAL A 332 13.73 10.77 4.73
CA VAL A 332 12.67 11.72 4.38
C VAL A 332 12.05 11.35 3.03
N GLY A 333 12.78 11.51 1.93
CA GLY A 333 12.30 11.21 0.58
C GLY A 333 11.16 12.12 0.12
N TYR A 334 10.25 11.57 -0.69
CA TYR A 334 9.10 12.30 -1.21
C TYR A 334 8.22 12.87 -0.10
N LYS A 335 8.00 12.11 1.00
CA LYS A 335 7.22 12.57 2.15
C LYS A 335 7.55 11.79 3.41
N ARG A 336 7.86 12.52 4.47
CA ARG A 336 7.95 11.99 5.82
C ARG A 336 6.95 12.69 6.71
N LEU A 337 6.13 11.94 7.42
CA LEU A 337 5.22 12.42 8.45
C LEU A 337 5.64 11.85 9.80
N LEU A 338 5.98 12.73 10.72
CA LEU A 338 6.33 12.38 12.09
C LEU A 338 5.19 12.76 13.03
N ARG A 339 4.66 11.81 13.78
CA ARG A 339 3.63 12.03 14.81
C ARG A 339 4.26 11.99 16.20
N PHE A 340 3.79 12.84 17.08
CA PHE A 340 4.22 12.93 18.48
C PHE A 340 3.06 13.41 19.37
N PRO A 341 3.15 13.33 20.70
CA PRO A 341 2.15 13.92 21.59
C PRO A 341 1.94 15.41 21.33
N ALA A 342 0.70 15.88 21.41
CA ALA A 342 0.39 17.28 21.14
C ALA A 342 1.17 18.22 22.07
N VAL A 343 1.74 19.27 21.50
CA VAL A 343 2.55 20.25 22.20
C VAL A 343 2.26 21.65 21.69
N LYS A 344 2.18 22.64 22.59
CA LYS A 344 2.12 24.06 22.24
C LYS A 344 3.53 24.57 22.01
N ALA A 345 3.74 25.21 20.86
CA ALA A 345 5.06 25.69 20.47
C ALA A 345 4.99 26.98 19.64
N SER A 346 6.02 27.81 19.75
CA SER A 346 6.20 29.05 18.97
C SER A 346 7.13 28.88 17.78
N GLN A 347 8.04 27.91 17.85
CA GLN A 347 9.00 27.62 16.78
C GLN A 347 9.20 26.12 16.60
N LEU A 348 9.58 25.74 15.39
CA LEU A 348 9.97 24.39 14.99
C LEU A 348 11.41 24.41 14.50
N LYS A 349 12.27 23.54 15.02
CA LYS A 349 13.61 23.32 14.55
C LYS A 349 13.72 21.96 13.87
N VAL A 350 14.20 21.94 12.64
CA VAL A 350 14.55 20.73 11.89
C VAL A 350 16.06 20.59 11.90
N LYS A 351 16.54 19.47 12.43
CA LYS A 351 17.97 19.12 12.43
C LYS A 351 18.19 17.96 11.46
N ILE A 352 19.09 18.11 10.51
CA ILE A 352 19.55 17.01 9.66
C ILE A 352 20.84 16.47 10.28
N ASN A 353 20.71 15.37 11.03
CA ASN A 353 21.85 14.78 11.74
C ASN A 353 22.83 14.19 10.73
N GLU A 354 22.32 13.44 9.74
CA GLU A 354 23.13 12.83 8.69
C GLU A 354 22.43 12.89 7.33
N CYS A 355 23.19 13.18 6.28
CA CYS A 355 22.72 13.08 4.90
C CYS A 355 23.88 12.73 3.95
N ARG A 356 23.51 12.26 2.76
CA ARG A 356 24.44 12.02 1.64
C ARG A 356 24.62 13.30 0.86
N LEU A 357 25.85 13.79 0.77
CA LEU A 357 26.14 15.05 0.09
C LEU A 357 25.29 16.20 0.68
N SER A 358 24.50 16.89 -0.15
CA SER A 358 23.57 17.93 0.26
C SER A 358 22.14 17.48 0.00
N ALA A 359 21.32 17.45 1.03
CA ALA A 359 19.88 17.14 0.94
C ALA A 359 19.08 18.41 0.59
N HIS A 360 18.19 18.30 -0.38
CA HIS A 360 17.32 19.39 -0.79
C HIS A 360 15.95 19.24 -0.13
N ILE A 361 15.74 19.91 1.01
CA ILE A 361 14.44 19.96 1.66
C ILE A 361 13.55 20.93 0.89
N SER A 362 12.50 20.41 0.27
CA SER A 362 11.55 21.19 -0.55
C SER A 362 10.37 21.73 0.25
N GLN A 363 9.95 21.00 1.29
CA GLN A 363 8.84 21.43 2.14
C GLN A 363 9.05 21.07 3.61
N VAL A 364 8.58 21.98 4.47
CA VAL A 364 8.42 21.75 5.91
C VAL A 364 7.02 22.17 6.32
N GLY A 365 6.33 21.36 7.11
CA GLY A 365 5.02 21.67 7.64
C GLY A 365 4.85 21.20 9.06
N ALA A 366 4.05 21.93 9.82
CA ALA A 366 3.61 21.56 11.15
C ALA A 366 2.08 21.61 11.22
N PHE A 367 1.46 20.59 11.76
CA PHE A 367 0.00 20.39 11.73
C PHE A 367 -0.51 19.85 13.06
N TYR A 368 -1.81 19.99 13.25
CA TYR A 368 -2.52 19.33 14.32
C TYR A 368 -3.49 18.30 13.74
N ALA A 369 -3.25 17.04 14.08
CA ALA A 369 -4.14 15.93 13.78
C ALA A 369 -4.98 15.62 15.02
N THR A 370 -6.27 15.88 14.97
CA THR A 370 -7.18 15.51 16.07
C THR A 370 -7.04 14.02 16.34
N PRO A 371 -6.76 13.61 17.58
CA PRO A 371 -6.69 12.21 17.95
C PRO A 371 -7.96 11.45 17.56
N LEU A 372 -7.80 10.30 16.92
CA LEU A 372 -8.90 9.41 16.59
C LEU A 372 -8.94 8.27 17.60
N GLN A 373 -10.14 7.97 18.07
CA GLN A 373 -10.40 6.74 18.80
C GLN A 373 -10.70 5.63 17.80
N GLU A 374 -10.42 4.36 18.17
CA GLU A 374 -10.98 3.25 17.41
C GLU A 374 -12.50 3.46 17.36
N ASP A 375 -13.09 3.28 16.19
CA ASP A 375 -14.53 3.14 16.15
C ASP A 375 -14.83 2.02 17.12
N ASN A 376 -15.63 2.28 18.15
CA ASN A 376 -16.21 1.24 18.97
C ASN A 376 -17.17 0.42 18.06
N GLN A 377 -16.63 -0.26 17.10
CA GLN A 377 -17.10 -1.57 16.68
C GLN A 377 -16.66 -2.50 17.81
N THR A 378 -17.19 -2.26 19.01
CA THR A 378 -17.54 -3.36 19.86
C THR A 378 -18.50 -4.17 19.00
N GLU A 379 -17.99 -5.19 18.26
CA GLU A 379 -18.68 -6.44 18.41
C GLU A 379 -18.88 -6.51 19.92
N SER A 380 -20.06 -6.15 20.38
CA SER A 380 -20.47 -6.48 21.74
C SER A 380 -20.58 -8.01 21.70
N TRP A 381 -19.42 -8.66 21.87
CA TRP A 381 -19.39 -10.05 22.26
C TRP A 381 -20.08 -10.00 23.62
N ASN A 382 -21.39 -10.25 23.63
CA ASN A 382 -22.07 -10.59 24.85
C ASN A 382 -21.50 -11.94 25.26
N ASP A 383 -20.38 -11.88 25.98
CA ASP A 383 -19.82 -13.07 26.61
C ASP A 383 -20.91 -13.71 27.43
N LEU A 384 -21.27 -14.93 27.09
CA LEU A 384 -22.20 -15.68 27.90
C LEU A 384 -21.57 -15.88 29.30
N PRO A 385 -22.31 -15.63 30.38
CA PRO A 385 -21.76 -15.71 31.73
C PRO A 385 -21.19 -17.11 32.00
N ARG A 386 -19.86 -17.23 32.10
CA ARG A 386 -19.14 -18.51 32.28
C ARG A 386 -19.59 -19.29 33.52
N LYS A 387 -20.10 -18.60 34.55
CA LYS A 387 -20.63 -19.25 35.76
C LYS A 387 -21.86 -20.14 35.52
N GLU A 388 -22.52 -20.02 34.38
CA GLU A 388 -23.66 -20.84 33.99
C GLU A 388 -23.23 -22.06 33.14
N TRP A 389 -21.96 -22.14 32.78
CA TRP A 389 -21.44 -23.21 31.90
C TRP A 389 -21.09 -24.43 32.74
N LYS A 390 -21.48 -25.61 32.27
CA LYS A 390 -21.11 -26.90 32.89
C LYS A 390 -20.39 -27.73 31.85
N GLN A 391 -19.20 -28.21 32.22
CA GLN A 391 -18.53 -29.23 31.43
C GLN A 391 -19.23 -30.56 31.65
N VAL A 392 -19.84 -31.11 30.62
CA VAL A 392 -20.60 -32.36 30.67
C VAL A 392 -19.80 -33.58 30.17
N ALA A 393 -18.74 -33.35 29.39
CA ALA A 393 -17.79 -34.36 28.95
C ALA A 393 -16.40 -33.76 28.74
N ALA A 394 -15.36 -34.57 29.02
CA ALA A 394 -13.97 -34.15 28.85
C ALA A 394 -13.38 -34.59 27.51
N SER A 395 -13.92 -35.65 26.89
CA SER A 395 -13.44 -36.15 25.62
C SER A 395 -14.58 -36.85 24.85
N PRO A 396 -15.09 -36.25 23.75
CA PRO A 396 -14.80 -34.86 23.30
C PRO A 396 -15.22 -33.84 24.34
N LEU A 397 -14.57 -32.66 24.37
CA LEU A 397 -14.94 -31.58 25.28
C LEU A 397 -16.36 -31.08 24.93
N THR A 398 -17.29 -31.29 25.88
CA THR A 398 -18.68 -30.82 25.73
C THR A 398 -19.00 -29.89 26.87
N ILE A 399 -19.54 -28.73 26.54
CA ILE A 399 -19.93 -27.67 27.49
C ILE A 399 -21.41 -27.38 27.33
N ASP A 400 -22.18 -27.53 28.41
CA ASP A 400 -23.56 -27.06 28.47
C ASP A 400 -23.59 -25.60 28.85
N LEU A 401 -24.23 -24.78 28.03
CA LEU A 401 -24.34 -23.32 28.21
C LEU A 401 -25.53 -22.93 29.12
N GLY A 402 -26.26 -23.93 29.64
CA GLY A 402 -27.40 -23.72 30.53
C GLY A 402 -28.70 -23.22 29.86
N LYS A 403 -28.64 -22.85 28.59
CA LYS A 403 -29.78 -22.41 27.79
C LYS A 403 -29.50 -22.49 26.30
N MET A 404 -30.57 -22.52 25.47
CA MET A 404 -30.44 -22.40 24.04
C MET A 404 -29.97 -21.00 23.65
N VAL A 405 -28.87 -20.89 22.91
CA VAL A 405 -28.30 -19.64 22.42
C VAL A 405 -27.82 -19.82 20.99
N GLN A 406 -27.88 -18.74 20.20
CA GLN A 406 -27.23 -18.71 18.90
C GLN A 406 -25.79 -18.19 19.10
N LEU A 407 -24.82 -19.05 18.80
CA LEU A 407 -23.40 -18.71 18.86
C LEU A 407 -22.94 -18.12 17.53
N SER A 408 -22.34 -16.94 17.57
CA SER A 408 -21.73 -16.31 16.39
C SER A 408 -20.23 -16.63 16.29
N ALA A 409 -19.57 -16.93 17.42
CA ALA A 409 -18.19 -17.32 17.49
C ALA A 409 -17.87 -18.08 18.79
N PHE A 410 -16.79 -18.84 18.76
CA PHE A 410 -16.18 -19.51 19.90
C PHE A 410 -14.68 -19.24 19.92
N THR A 411 -14.17 -18.70 21.04
CA THR A 411 -12.74 -18.48 21.24
C THR A 411 -12.17 -19.51 22.20
N TYR A 412 -11.08 -20.13 21.81
CA TYR A 412 -10.33 -21.07 22.64
C TYR A 412 -8.91 -20.53 22.86
N ALA A 413 -8.53 -20.39 24.12
CA ALA A 413 -7.17 -20.09 24.52
C ALA A 413 -6.55 -21.35 25.15
N PRO A 414 -5.57 -22.03 24.51
CA PRO A 414 -4.91 -23.15 25.14
C PRO A 414 -4.13 -22.65 26.36
N LEU A 415 -4.27 -23.36 27.49
CA LEU A 415 -3.40 -23.17 28.64
C LEU A 415 -1.96 -23.43 28.18
N LYS A 416 -1.05 -22.49 28.44
CA LYS A 416 0.40 -22.75 28.28
C LYS A 416 0.73 -23.94 29.16
N ALA A 417 1.23 -25.04 28.57
CA ALA A 417 1.77 -26.10 29.32
C ALA A 417 2.95 -25.54 30.15
N GLU A 418 2.81 -25.56 31.48
CA GLU A 418 3.96 -25.29 32.34
C GLU A 418 4.99 -26.38 32.06
N ALA A 419 6.16 -25.95 31.55
CA ALA A 419 7.29 -26.85 31.45
C ALA A 419 7.64 -27.33 32.87
N LYS A 420 7.47 -28.60 33.14
CA LYS A 420 8.01 -29.19 34.35
C LYS A 420 9.53 -29.04 34.33
N PRO A 421 10.14 -28.44 35.34
CA PRO A 421 11.60 -28.45 35.44
C PRO A 421 12.07 -29.91 35.61
N THR A 422 12.98 -30.33 34.76
CA THR A 422 13.78 -31.56 34.94
C THR A 422 14.88 -31.32 35.95
#